data_a376852c0e3f08fe2804a927190c943e
#
_entry.id   a376852c0e3f08fe2804a927190c943e
#
_cell.length_a   1.000
_cell.length_b   1.000
_cell.length_c   1.000
_cell.angle_alpha   90.00
_cell.angle_beta   90.00
_cell.angle_gamma   90.00
#
_symmetry.space_group_name_H-M   'P 1'
#
loop_
_entity.id
_entity.type
_entity.pdbx_description
1 polymer ?
#
loop_
_entity_poly.entity_id
_entity_poly.type
_entity_poly.pdbx_seq_one_letter_code
_entity_poly.pdbx_strand_id
1 'polypeptide(L)'
;NSSIIASPDLKPQLSYSMQLNYVLKSKYVFGLFTNIQPDKIQQMTYQRHDELRSVFQTVNMDIYNMYGAVAVIPFRPFDFMSSRLTLMGCAIHNKGTLYDVFFDRKKLFGRAELNNTFYLTEDRNLLLELRGYCISPVIQGLYDVDLIYNVSAGLTWTFAKKKMRLTVRGNDLFEGGNPVTRVDEQGQKSRMKLWQDSRNVTLTLRYSFGGYKEKKAKEVDTSRLGTGI
;
A
#
# COMPACT_ATOMS: atom_id res chain seq x y z
N ASN A 1 11.22 27.98 11.54
CA ASN A 1 11.36 27.16 12.74
C ASN A 1 10.13 26.28 12.91
N SER A 2 10.32 25.00 13.18
CA SER A 2 9.25 24.04 13.48
C SER A 2 9.46 23.44 14.88
N SER A 3 8.39 23.16 15.61
CA SER A 3 8.45 22.48 16.89
C SER A 3 7.38 21.42 17.00
N ILE A 4 7.65 20.38 17.78
CA ILE A 4 6.69 19.34 18.13
C ILE A 4 6.13 19.68 19.51
N ILE A 5 4.81 19.71 19.63
CA ILE A 5 4.11 19.94 20.90
C ILE A 5 3.51 18.62 21.36
N ALA A 6 3.69 18.34 22.66
CA ALA A 6 3.08 17.20 23.31
C ALA A 6 1.56 17.36 23.41
N SER A 7 0.84 16.26 23.32
CA SER A 7 -0.62 16.20 23.43
C SER A 7 -0.98 15.27 24.57
N PRO A 8 -1.08 15.76 25.83
CA PRO A 8 -1.31 14.93 27.02
C PRO A 8 -2.71 14.30 27.05
N ASP A 9 -3.70 14.88 26.35
CA ASP A 9 -5.11 14.51 26.42
C ASP A 9 -5.56 13.62 25.27
N LEU A 10 -4.63 12.84 24.66
CA LEU A 10 -4.99 11.94 23.58
C LEU A 10 -5.87 10.80 24.05
N LYS A 11 -7.01 10.63 23.37
CA LYS A 11 -7.90 9.48 23.58
C LYS A 11 -7.38 8.26 22.83
N PRO A 12 -7.65 7.04 23.32
CA PRO A 12 -7.35 5.82 22.58
C PRO A 12 -8.10 5.78 21.25
N GLN A 13 -7.39 5.45 20.18
CA GLN A 13 -7.96 5.25 18.86
C GLN A 13 -8.62 3.86 18.80
N LEU A 14 -9.84 3.80 18.26
CA LEU A 14 -10.53 2.56 17.91
C LEU A 14 -10.57 2.40 16.39
N SER A 15 -10.64 1.15 15.92
CA SER A 15 -10.76 0.84 14.50
C SER A 15 -11.74 -0.31 14.27
N TYR A 16 -12.76 -0.06 13.47
CA TYR A 16 -13.74 -1.05 13.04
C TYR A 16 -13.58 -1.28 11.54
N SER A 17 -13.13 -2.46 11.16
CA SER A 17 -12.92 -2.82 9.77
C SER A 17 -13.81 -3.99 9.38
N MET A 18 -14.50 -3.87 8.26
CA MET A 18 -15.28 -4.94 7.64
C MET A 18 -14.85 -5.10 6.19
N GLN A 19 -14.81 -6.34 5.73
CA GLN A 19 -14.48 -6.64 4.35
C GLN A 19 -15.32 -7.83 3.86
N LEU A 20 -15.91 -7.68 2.69
CA LEU A 20 -16.62 -8.73 1.96
C LEU A 20 -15.91 -8.98 0.64
N ASN A 21 -15.54 -10.22 0.36
CA ASN A 21 -14.91 -10.58 -0.90
C ASN A 21 -15.75 -11.62 -1.65
N TYR A 22 -15.92 -11.40 -2.94
CA TYR A 22 -16.51 -12.36 -3.87
C TYR A 22 -15.45 -12.81 -4.88
N VAL A 23 -15.25 -14.13 -4.99
CA VAL A 23 -14.28 -14.71 -5.90
C VAL A 23 -15.02 -15.36 -7.07
N LEU A 24 -14.90 -14.79 -8.25
CA LEU A 24 -15.51 -15.30 -9.48
C LEU A 24 -14.54 -16.20 -10.22
N LYS A 25 -15.01 -17.43 -10.58
CA LYS A 25 -14.23 -18.45 -11.32
C LYS A 25 -12.87 -18.74 -10.70
N SER A 26 -12.76 -18.70 -9.36
CA SER A 26 -11.51 -18.87 -8.59
C SER A 26 -10.35 -17.98 -9.07
N LYS A 27 -10.65 -16.86 -9.72
CA LYS A 27 -9.66 -16.04 -10.42
C LYS A 27 -9.84 -14.54 -10.18
N TYR A 28 -11.06 -14.03 -10.32
CA TYR A 28 -11.36 -12.61 -10.19
C TYR A 28 -11.86 -12.34 -8.78
N VAL A 29 -11.34 -11.30 -8.14
CA VAL A 29 -11.75 -10.92 -6.79
C VAL A 29 -12.41 -9.56 -6.84
N PHE A 30 -13.62 -9.46 -6.26
CA PHE A 30 -14.34 -8.22 -6.07
C PHE A 30 -14.59 -8.08 -4.57
N GLY A 31 -14.20 -6.96 -4.00
CA GLY A 31 -14.32 -6.71 -2.57
C GLY A 31 -15.03 -5.41 -2.28
N LEU A 32 -15.80 -5.39 -1.19
CA LEU A 32 -16.29 -4.20 -0.54
C LEU A 32 -15.63 -4.10 0.82
N PHE A 33 -15.25 -2.92 1.23
CA PHE A 33 -14.64 -2.72 2.53
C PHE A 33 -15.07 -1.40 3.16
N THR A 34 -15.04 -1.40 4.49
CA THR A 34 -15.17 -0.19 5.29
C THR A 34 -14.15 -0.19 6.40
N ASN A 35 -13.68 0.99 6.75
CA ASN A 35 -12.83 1.23 7.90
C ASN A 35 -13.34 2.51 8.61
N ILE A 36 -13.83 2.34 9.82
CA ILE A 36 -14.39 3.42 10.66
C ILE A 36 -13.46 3.59 11.86
N GLN A 37 -12.86 4.75 11.99
CA GLN A 37 -11.90 5.06 13.04
C GLN A 37 -12.31 6.33 13.79
N PRO A 38 -13.15 6.22 14.82
CA PRO A 38 -13.39 7.34 15.72
C PRO A 38 -12.12 7.62 16.53
N ASP A 39 -11.94 8.86 16.91
CA ASP A 39 -10.79 9.35 17.68
C ASP A 39 -9.43 8.97 17.06
N LYS A 40 -9.38 8.93 15.71
CA LYS A 40 -8.12 8.59 15.02
C LYS A 40 -7.01 9.55 15.40
N ILE A 41 -5.90 9.00 15.89
CA ILE A 41 -4.69 9.76 16.23
C ILE A 41 -3.95 10.13 14.94
N GLN A 42 -3.76 11.42 14.73
CA GLN A 42 -3.10 11.97 13.55
C GLN A 42 -2.19 13.14 13.95
N GLN A 43 -0.96 13.13 13.47
CA GLN A 43 -0.09 14.30 13.56
C GLN A 43 -0.45 15.28 12.45
N MET A 44 -0.67 16.53 12.82
CA MET A 44 -1.01 17.63 11.92
C MET A 44 -0.10 18.82 12.15
N THR A 45 0.05 19.65 11.12
CA THR A 45 0.83 20.89 11.17
C THR A 45 -0.13 22.06 11.26
N TYR A 46 0.11 22.93 12.23
CA TYR A 46 -0.58 24.18 12.40
C TYR A 46 0.42 25.35 12.29
N GLN A 47 0.08 26.36 11.52
CA GLN A 47 0.86 27.59 11.43
C GLN A 47 0.27 28.63 12.38
N ARG A 48 1.02 29.00 13.41
CA ARG A 48 0.59 30.01 14.37
C ARG A 48 0.49 31.38 13.70
N HIS A 49 -0.58 32.10 14.00
CA HIS A 49 -0.83 33.44 13.41
C HIS A 49 0.04 34.53 14.06
N ASP A 50 0.42 34.32 15.30
CA ASP A 50 1.21 35.26 16.14
C ASP A 50 2.73 35.13 15.95
N GLU A 51 3.18 34.04 15.35
CA GLU A 51 4.59 33.74 15.12
C GLU A 51 4.80 33.10 13.73
N LEU A 52 5.90 33.41 13.05
CA LEU A 52 6.32 32.68 11.82
C LEU A 52 6.86 31.30 12.19
N ARG A 53 6.00 30.47 12.78
CA ARG A 53 6.35 29.14 13.30
C ARG A 53 5.28 28.12 12.95
N SER A 54 5.73 26.99 12.42
CA SER A 54 4.87 25.82 12.23
C SER A 54 5.02 24.88 13.43
N VAL A 55 3.90 24.40 13.92
CA VAL A 55 3.81 23.47 15.06
C VAL A 55 3.29 22.14 14.55
N PHE A 56 3.96 21.06 14.91
CA PHE A 56 3.45 19.71 14.71
C PHE A 56 2.79 19.23 16.01
N GLN A 57 1.53 18.92 15.94
CA GLN A 57 0.79 18.38 17.07
C GLN A 57 0.05 17.11 16.68
N THR A 58 0.04 16.15 17.58
CA THR A 58 -0.77 14.93 17.46
C THR A 58 -2.12 15.21 18.09
N VAL A 59 -3.21 14.96 17.35
CA VAL A 59 -4.59 15.20 17.79
C VAL A 59 -5.45 13.99 17.48
N ASN A 60 -6.58 13.87 18.16
CA ASN A 60 -7.63 12.95 17.77
C ASN A 60 -8.54 13.62 16.73
N MET A 61 -8.79 12.95 15.64
CA MET A 61 -9.83 13.32 14.67
C MET A 61 -11.16 12.68 15.08
N ASP A 62 -12.25 13.43 15.09
CA ASP A 62 -13.58 12.92 15.46
C ASP A 62 -14.03 11.79 14.53
N ILE A 63 -13.78 11.97 13.23
CA ILE A 63 -14.16 11.02 12.18
C ILE A 63 -13.00 10.80 11.23
N TYR A 64 -12.68 9.54 11.02
CA TYR A 64 -11.89 9.07 9.90
C TYR A 64 -12.54 7.80 9.36
N ASN A 65 -13.41 7.96 8.37
CA ASN A 65 -14.14 6.85 7.78
C ASN A 65 -13.72 6.66 6.34
N MET A 66 -13.56 5.40 5.94
CA MET A 66 -13.25 5.01 4.57
C MET A 66 -14.20 3.90 4.13
N TYR A 67 -14.77 4.04 2.95
CA TYR A 67 -15.65 3.07 2.31
C TYR A 67 -15.14 2.85 0.90
N GLY A 68 -15.05 1.61 0.47
CA GLY A 68 -14.52 1.38 -0.85
C GLY A 68 -14.86 0.04 -1.45
N ALA A 69 -14.51 -0.06 -2.73
CA ALA A 69 -14.57 -1.29 -3.50
C ALA A 69 -13.21 -1.57 -4.14
N VAL A 70 -12.88 -2.84 -4.29
CA VAL A 70 -11.67 -3.31 -4.94
C VAL A 70 -12.00 -4.37 -5.97
N ALA A 71 -11.31 -4.35 -7.10
CA ALA A 71 -11.35 -5.40 -8.11
C ALA A 71 -9.93 -5.87 -8.43
N VAL A 72 -9.69 -7.18 -8.39
CA VAL A 72 -8.43 -7.80 -8.80
C VAL A 72 -8.70 -8.68 -10.01
N ILE A 73 -8.09 -8.34 -11.13
CA ILE A 73 -8.35 -8.92 -12.45
C ILE A 73 -7.03 -9.46 -13.02
N PRO A 74 -6.70 -10.75 -12.80
CA PRO A 74 -5.60 -11.40 -13.48
C PRO A 74 -6.00 -11.77 -14.91
N PHE A 75 -5.12 -11.54 -15.87
CA PHE A 75 -5.35 -11.86 -17.26
C PHE A 75 -4.04 -12.22 -17.98
N ARG A 76 -4.15 -12.93 -19.07
CA ARG A 76 -3.02 -13.31 -19.93
C ARG A 76 -3.35 -12.93 -21.36
N PRO A 77 -2.91 -11.74 -21.84
CA PRO A 77 -3.19 -11.32 -23.20
C PRO A 77 -2.39 -12.13 -24.23
N PHE A 78 -1.23 -12.67 -23.82
CA PHE A 78 -0.33 -13.47 -24.63
C PHE A 78 0.32 -14.58 -23.79
N ASP A 79 0.82 -15.64 -24.41
CA ASP A 79 1.47 -16.77 -23.71
C ASP A 79 2.76 -16.35 -22.98
N PHE A 80 3.45 -15.37 -23.52
CA PHE A 80 4.66 -14.80 -22.93
C PHE A 80 4.38 -13.74 -21.86
N MET A 81 3.11 -13.43 -21.55
CA MET A 81 2.76 -12.33 -20.64
C MET A 81 1.68 -12.75 -19.64
N SER A 82 1.91 -12.45 -18.37
CA SER A 82 0.92 -12.56 -17.30
C SER A 82 0.73 -11.21 -16.64
N SER A 83 -0.52 -10.76 -16.52
CA SER A 83 -0.88 -9.46 -16.00
C SER A 83 -1.87 -9.57 -14.87
N ARG A 84 -1.80 -8.61 -13.93
CA ARG A 84 -2.78 -8.41 -12.86
C ARG A 84 -3.08 -6.93 -12.74
N LEU A 85 -4.32 -6.59 -12.97
CA LEU A 85 -4.86 -5.25 -12.72
C LEU A 85 -5.59 -5.25 -11.38
N THR A 86 -5.26 -4.31 -10.50
CA THR A 86 -5.99 -4.03 -9.27
C THR A 86 -6.53 -2.63 -9.34
N LEU A 87 -7.84 -2.50 -9.18
CA LEU A 87 -8.54 -1.21 -9.14
C LEU A 87 -9.20 -1.06 -7.77
N MET A 88 -9.10 0.12 -7.18
CA MET A 88 -9.75 0.45 -5.93
C MET A 88 -10.37 1.84 -6.06
N GLY A 89 -11.62 1.96 -5.65
CA GLY A 89 -12.32 3.23 -5.51
C GLY A 89 -12.74 3.42 -4.06
N CYS A 90 -12.52 4.60 -3.50
CA CYS A 90 -12.78 4.91 -2.09
C CYS A 90 -13.47 6.24 -1.91
N ALA A 91 -14.40 6.29 -0.96
CA ALA A 91 -14.89 7.51 -0.33
C ALA A 91 -14.24 7.64 1.04
N ILE A 92 -13.63 8.79 1.31
CA ILE A 92 -13.03 9.12 2.60
C ILE A 92 -13.75 10.31 3.21
N HIS A 93 -13.97 10.25 4.53
CA HIS A 93 -14.53 11.33 5.33
C HIS A 93 -13.63 11.58 6.53
N ASN A 94 -13.07 12.79 6.61
CA ASN A 94 -12.22 13.27 7.69
C ASN A 94 -12.90 14.46 8.36
N LYS A 95 -13.08 14.39 9.69
CA LYS A 95 -13.63 15.47 10.50
C LYS A 95 -12.83 15.61 11.78
N GLY A 96 -12.60 16.84 12.21
CA GLY A 96 -11.89 17.11 13.46
C GLY A 96 -11.61 18.58 13.65
N THR A 97 -10.89 18.88 14.72
CA THR A 97 -10.45 20.23 15.05
C THR A 97 -8.98 20.20 15.40
N LEU A 98 -8.21 21.16 14.84
CA LEU A 98 -6.82 21.40 15.19
C LEU A 98 -6.70 22.85 15.65
N TYR A 99 -6.55 23.07 16.96
CA TYR A 99 -6.68 24.39 17.59
C TYR A 99 -8.03 25.02 17.28
N ASP A 100 -8.05 26.13 16.53
CA ASP A 100 -9.23 26.87 16.06
C ASP A 100 -9.70 26.48 14.65
N VAL A 101 -8.98 25.57 13.99
CA VAL A 101 -9.31 25.12 12.64
C VAL A 101 -10.19 23.89 12.70
N PHE A 102 -11.47 24.08 12.44
CA PHE A 102 -12.42 22.99 12.25
C PHE A 102 -12.41 22.54 10.79
N PHE A 103 -12.45 21.24 10.54
CA PHE A 103 -12.57 20.68 9.20
C PHE A 103 -13.55 19.53 9.17
N ASP A 104 -14.35 19.48 8.08
CA ASP A 104 -15.25 18.38 7.75
C ASP A 104 -15.14 18.15 6.24
N ARG A 105 -14.30 17.18 5.84
CA ARG A 105 -13.87 17.01 4.45
C ARG A 105 -14.19 15.62 3.96
N LYS A 106 -14.79 15.55 2.76
CA LYS A 106 -15.10 14.30 2.06
C LYS A 106 -14.46 14.31 0.68
N LYS A 107 -13.93 13.17 0.26
CA LYS A 107 -13.33 13.05 -1.07
C LYS A 107 -13.49 11.62 -1.60
N LEU A 108 -13.70 11.53 -2.90
CA LEU A 108 -13.55 10.28 -3.63
C LEU A 108 -12.13 10.21 -4.18
N PHE A 109 -11.51 9.06 -4.07
CA PHE A 109 -10.21 8.81 -4.67
C PHE A 109 -10.13 7.38 -5.19
N GLY A 110 -9.20 7.15 -6.09
CA GLY A 110 -8.97 5.85 -6.70
C GLY A 110 -7.51 5.45 -6.66
N ARG A 111 -7.29 4.14 -6.69
CA ARG A 111 -5.98 3.53 -6.92
C ARG A 111 -6.08 2.55 -8.07
N ALA A 112 -5.16 2.63 -9.00
CA ALA A 112 -4.94 1.61 -10.02
C ALA A 112 -3.53 1.07 -9.90
N GLU A 113 -3.38 -0.25 -10.00
CA GLU A 113 -2.09 -0.94 -10.00
C GLU A 113 -2.08 -1.99 -11.09
N LEU A 114 -1.05 -1.97 -11.94
CA LEU A 114 -0.82 -2.95 -13.00
C LEU A 114 0.53 -3.62 -12.78
N ASN A 115 0.49 -4.94 -12.65
CA ASN A 115 1.66 -5.80 -12.56
C ASN A 115 1.72 -6.67 -13.81
N ASN A 116 2.82 -6.59 -14.56
CA ASN A 116 3.07 -7.40 -15.74
C ASN A 116 4.33 -8.23 -15.54
N THR A 117 4.26 -9.50 -15.89
CA THR A 117 5.40 -10.41 -15.99
C THR A 117 5.51 -10.90 -17.41
N PHE A 118 6.65 -10.63 -18.04
CA PHE A 118 7.00 -11.11 -19.38
C PHE A 118 7.97 -12.26 -19.25
N TYR A 119 7.63 -13.39 -19.86
CA TYR A 119 8.48 -14.57 -19.98
C TYR A 119 9.32 -14.41 -21.24
N LEU A 120 10.60 -14.01 -21.09
CA LEU A 120 11.47 -13.68 -22.20
C LEU A 120 12.10 -14.92 -22.86
N THR A 121 12.00 -16.08 -22.20
CA THR A 121 12.48 -17.37 -22.70
C THR A 121 11.40 -18.43 -22.54
N GLU A 122 11.39 -19.44 -23.40
CA GLU A 122 10.41 -20.56 -23.39
C GLU A 122 10.46 -21.34 -22.07
N ASP A 123 11.65 -21.57 -21.53
CA ASP A 123 11.88 -22.25 -20.25
C ASP A 123 11.57 -21.37 -19.05
N ARG A 124 11.15 -20.10 -19.28
CA ARG A 124 10.81 -19.09 -18.27
C ARG A 124 11.92 -18.81 -17.28
N ASN A 125 13.16 -18.98 -17.70
CA ASN A 125 14.33 -18.70 -16.86
C ASN A 125 14.68 -17.22 -16.85
N LEU A 126 14.23 -16.43 -17.83
CA LEU A 126 14.42 -14.98 -17.89
C LEU A 126 13.07 -14.27 -17.88
N LEU A 127 12.84 -13.45 -16.85
CA LEU A 127 11.59 -12.74 -16.60
C LEU A 127 11.85 -11.24 -16.54
N LEU A 128 11.00 -10.45 -17.21
CA LEU A 128 10.90 -9.01 -17.01
C LEU A 128 9.59 -8.72 -16.27
N GLU A 129 9.69 -8.06 -15.14
CA GLU A 129 8.55 -7.58 -14.36
C GLU A 129 8.43 -6.06 -14.51
N LEU A 130 7.26 -5.58 -14.90
CA LEU A 130 6.91 -4.17 -14.89
C LEU A 130 5.74 -3.96 -13.94
N ARG A 131 5.93 -3.10 -12.95
CA ARG A 131 4.90 -2.72 -11.99
C ARG A 131 4.69 -1.22 -12.06
N GLY A 132 3.43 -0.81 -12.17
CA GLY A 132 3.03 0.58 -12.04
C GLY A 132 1.82 0.72 -11.14
N TYR A 133 1.79 1.75 -10.32
CA TYR A 133 0.56 2.15 -9.63
C TYR A 133 0.40 3.67 -9.62
N CYS A 134 -0.84 4.10 -9.51
CA CYS A 134 -1.19 5.48 -9.26
C CYS A 134 -2.34 5.57 -8.24
N ILE A 135 -2.30 6.63 -7.42
CA ILE A 135 -3.34 6.99 -6.47
C ILE A 135 -3.76 8.42 -6.82
N SER A 136 -5.03 8.62 -7.14
CA SER A 136 -5.54 9.96 -7.42
C SER A 136 -5.42 10.86 -6.19
N PRO A 137 -5.50 12.19 -6.33
CA PRO A 137 -5.41 13.10 -5.19
C PRO A 137 -6.36 12.73 -4.06
N VAL A 138 -5.86 12.67 -2.84
CA VAL A 138 -6.56 12.21 -1.63
C VAL A 138 -6.46 13.27 -0.53
N ILE A 139 -7.35 13.22 0.46
CA ILE A 139 -7.26 14.02 1.68
C ILE A 139 -6.76 13.19 2.86
N GLN A 140 -5.99 13.84 3.73
CA GLN A 140 -5.53 13.27 4.99
C GLN A 140 -5.63 14.33 6.10
N GLY A 141 -6.72 14.32 6.85
CA GLY A 141 -7.05 15.41 7.76
C GLY A 141 -7.19 16.73 6.99
N LEU A 142 -6.38 17.72 7.35
CA LEU A 142 -6.29 19.03 6.68
C LEU A 142 -5.53 18.99 5.34
N TYR A 143 -4.79 17.92 5.07
CA TYR A 143 -3.91 17.87 3.92
C TYR A 143 -4.65 17.44 2.65
N ASP A 144 -4.38 18.15 1.55
CA ASP A 144 -4.57 17.69 0.19
C ASP A 144 -3.27 17.09 -0.31
N VAL A 145 -3.29 15.81 -0.60
CA VAL A 145 -2.16 15.05 -1.15
C VAL A 145 -2.36 14.92 -2.65
N ASP A 146 -1.40 15.37 -3.43
CA ASP A 146 -1.42 15.28 -4.90
C ASP A 146 -1.34 13.82 -5.36
N LEU A 147 -1.44 13.63 -6.68
CA LEU A 147 -1.24 12.35 -7.36
C LEU A 147 0.06 11.68 -6.89
N ILE A 148 -0.06 10.44 -6.46
CA ILE A 148 1.06 9.55 -6.15
C ILE A 148 1.15 8.50 -7.24
N TYR A 149 2.31 8.27 -7.79
CA TYR A 149 2.52 7.16 -8.72
C TYR A 149 3.91 6.56 -8.55
N ASN A 150 4.06 5.33 -8.97
CA ASN A 150 5.34 4.66 -8.98
C ASN A 150 5.39 3.70 -10.16
N VAL A 151 6.53 3.67 -10.84
CA VAL A 151 6.82 2.68 -11.88
C VAL A 151 8.13 2.00 -11.52
N SER A 152 8.12 0.69 -11.49
CA SER A 152 9.27 -0.15 -11.18
C SER A 152 9.45 -1.21 -12.25
N ALA A 153 10.71 -1.54 -12.55
CA ALA A 153 11.06 -2.62 -13.46
C ALA A 153 12.04 -3.58 -12.80
N GLY A 154 11.93 -4.87 -13.08
CA GLY A 154 12.82 -5.90 -12.55
C GLY A 154 13.13 -6.96 -13.61
N LEU A 155 14.40 -7.32 -13.74
CA LEU A 155 14.84 -8.43 -14.56
C LEU A 155 15.33 -9.56 -13.66
N THR A 156 14.75 -10.73 -13.81
CA THR A 156 15.12 -11.92 -13.04
C THR A 156 15.62 -13.01 -13.98
N TRP A 157 16.83 -13.47 -13.73
CA TRP A 157 17.44 -14.56 -14.45
C TRP A 157 17.72 -15.75 -13.51
N THR A 158 17.16 -16.90 -13.86
CA THR A 158 17.34 -18.16 -13.11
C THR A 158 18.24 -19.09 -13.94
N PHE A 159 19.35 -19.53 -13.37
CA PHE A 159 20.38 -20.31 -14.08
C PHE A 159 20.99 -21.40 -13.18
N ALA A 160 22.06 -22.10 -13.64
CA ALA A 160 22.70 -23.20 -12.92
C ALA A 160 21.70 -24.29 -12.47
N LYS A 161 20.88 -24.81 -13.43
CA LYS A 161 19.83 -25.81 -13.14
C LYS A 161 18.83 -25.32 -12.08
N LYS A 162 18.46 -24.05 -12.14
CA LYS A 162 17.54 -23.35 -11.20
C LYS A 162 18.09 -23.18 -9.77
N LYS A 163 19.38 -23.43 -9.54
CA LYS A 163 20.01 -23.21 -8.25
C LYS A 163 20.38 -21.76 -7.99
N MET A 164 20.58 -20.98 -9.03
CA MET A 164 20.96 -19.57 -8.93
C MET A 164 19.89 -18.67 -9.52
N ARG A 165 19.60 -17.56 -8.85
CA ARG A 165 18.68 -16.52 -9.31
C ARG A 165 19.33 -15.17 -9.11
N LEU A 166 19.50 -14.44 -10.19
CA LEU A 166 19.95 -13.05 -10.20
C LEU A 166 18.75 -12.15 -10.50
N THR A 167 18.54 -11.15 -9.67
CA THR A 167 17.48 -10.16 -9.86
C THR A 167 18.08 -8.75 -9.82
N VAL A 168 17.83 -7.97 -10.84
CA VAL A 168 18.09 -6.51 -10.87
C VAL A 168 16.73 -5.82 -10.86
N ARG A 169 16.52 -4.89 -9.93
CA ARG A 169 15.27 -4.14 -9.82
C ARG A 169 15.53 -2.65 -9.64
N GLY A 170 14.89 -1.85 -10.47
CA GLY A 170 14.79 -0.41 -10.31
C GLY A 170 13.43 -0.04 -9.75
N ASN A 171 13.39 0.72 -8.66
CA ASN A 171 12.17 1.22 -8.05
C ASN A 171 12.02 2.71 -8.32
N ASP A 172 10.76 3.15 -8.42
CA ASP A 172 10.35 4.54 -8.61
C ASP A 172 11.13 5.28 -9.70
N LEU A 173 11.16 4.69 -10.89
CA LEU A 173 11.97 5.16 -12.03
C LEU A 173 11.69 6.62 -12.42
N PHE A 174 10.52 7.15 -12.08
CA PHE A 174 10.07 8.50 -12.44
C PHE A 174 9.88 9.44 -11.24
N GLU A 175 10.32 9.05 -10.04
CA GLU A 175 10.22 9.86 -8.80
C GLU A 175 8.79 10.30 -8.41
N GLY A 176 7.80 9.48 -8.76
CA GLY A 176 6.38 9.77 -8.46
C GLY A 176 5.95 9.45 -7.03
N GLY A 177 6.82 8.83 -6.22
CA GLY A 177 6.55 8.45 -4.84
C GLY A 177 6.58 9.61 -3.83
N ASN A 178 6.99 10.82 -4.26
CA ASN A 178 7.13 11.99 -3.41
C ASN A 178 6.07 13.07 -3.74
N PRO A 179 4.79 12.90 -3.35
CA PRO A 179 3.74 13.84 -3.69
C PRO A 179 3.93 15.18 -2.99
N VAL A 180 3.35 16.23 -3.57
CA VAL A 180 3.17 17.50 -2.88
C VAL A 180 1.94 17.40 -1.99
N THR A 181 2.09 17.86 -0.77
CA THR A 181 1.01 17.99 0.23
C THR A 181 0.73 19.46 0.47
N ARG A 182 -0.54 19.83 0.44
CA ARG A 182 -1.00 21.21 0.65
C ARG A 182 -2.00 21.27 1.78
N VAL A 183 -2.01 22.41 2.46
CA VAL A 183 -3.08 22.86 3.34
C VAL A 183 -3.56 24.20 2.81
N ASP A 184 -4.85 24.36 2.63
CA ASP A 184 -5.52 25.62 2.32
C ASP A 184 -6.90 25.59 2.98
N GLU A 185 -6.91 25.81 4.29
CA GLU A 185 -8.11 25.70 5.13
C GLU A 185 -8.07 26.78 6.21
N GLN A 186 -9.15 27.59 6.30
CA GLN A 186 -9.37 28.61 7.35
C GLN A 186 -8.13 29.45 7.68
N GLY A 187 -7.48 29.99 6.65
CA GLY A 187 -6.27 30.83 6.81
C GLY A 187 -4.96 30.06 6.97
N GLN A 188 -5.00 28.76 7.14
CA GLN A 188 -3.80 27.92 7.11
C GLN A 188 -3.40 27.67 5.65
N LYS A 189 -2.21 28.14 5.27
CA LYS A 189 -1.66 27.92 3.92
C LYS A 189 -0.27 27.35 4.01
N SER A 190 -0.10 26.12 3.57
CA SER A 190 1.23 25.51 3.47
C SER A 190 1.33 24.59 2.26
N ARG A 191 2.55 24.49 1.74
CA ARG A 191 2.91 23.52 0.70
C ARG A 191 4.18 22.82 1.14
N MET A 192 4.10 21.51 1.24
CA MET A 192 5.18 20.67 1.71
C MET A 192 5.44 19.55 0.70
N LYS A 193 6.71 19.29 0.42
CA LYS A 193 7.15 18.10 -0.29
C LYS A 193 8.08 17.33 0.64
N LEU A 194 7.63 16.21 1.17
CA LEU A 194 8.49 15.30 1.89
C LEU A 194 9.35 14.56 0.88
N TRP A 195 10.65 14.74 0.98
CA TRP A 195 11.59 14.01 0.15
C TRP A 195 11.93 12.68 0.83
N GLN A 196 11.63 11.60 0.14
CA GLN A 196 12.11 10.26 0.50
C GLN A 196 12.94 9.74 -0.67
N ASP A 197 14.03 9.09 -0.38
CA ASP A 197 14.84 8.42 -1.39
C ASP A 197 14.12 7.13 -1.84
N SER A 198 13.13 7.31 -2.72
CA SER A 198 12.29 6.24 -3.25
C SER A 198 12.90 5.57 -4.47
N ARG A 199 13.79 6.29 -5.20
CA ARG A 199 14.45 5.80 -6.40
C ARG A 199 15.73 5.05 -6.03
N ASN A 200 15.71 3.73 -6.26
CA ASN A 200 16.87 2.88 -6.00
C ASN A 200 16.97 1.76 -7.02
N VAL A 201 18.19 1.22 -7.12
CA VAL A 201 18.47 0.00 -7.87
C VAL A 201 18.97 -1.06 -6.90
N THR A 202 18.37 -2.24 -6.95
CA THR A 202 18.72 -3.38 -6.09
C THR A 202 19.21 -4.52 -6.95
N LEU A 203 20.37 -5.08 -6.60
CA LEU A 203 20.92 -6.32 -7.16
C LEU A 203 20.83 -7.41 -6.11
N THR A 204 20.17 -8.50 -6.44
CA THR A 204 20.01 -9.65 -5.54
C THR A 204 20.49 -10.92 -6.22
N LEU A 205 21.46 -11.60 -5.61
CA LEU A 205 21.89 -12.94 -6.02
C LEU A 205 21.45 -13.95 -4.95
N ARG A 206 20.66 -14.94 -5.37
CA ARG A 206 20.20 -16.03 -4.51
C ARG A 206 20.80 -17.35 -5.01
N TYR A 207 21.42 -18.07 -4.10
CA TYR A 207 21.89 -19.43 -4.34
C TYR A 207 21.17 -20.41 -3.43
N SER A 208 20.58 -21.44 -4.01
CA SER A 208 19.90 -22.52 -3.30
C SER A 208 20.83 -23.74 -3.24
N PHE A 209 21.36 -24.03 -2.06
CA PHE A 209 22.20 -25.18 -1.78
C PHE A 209 21.43 -26.18 -0.90
N GLY A 210 21.79 -27.46 -1.03
CA GLY A 210 21.13 -28.54 -0.30
C GLY A 210 19.97 -29.16 -1.10
N GLY A 211 19.96 -30.47 -1.15
CA GLY A 211 18.89 -31.30 -1.76
C GLY A 211 18.05 -31.94 -0.67
N TYR A 212 17.43 -31.14 0.21
CA TYR A 212 16.46 -31.70 1.14
C TYR A 212 15.27 -32.23 0.32
N LYS A 213 15.23 -33.53 0.11
CA LYS A 213 14.00 -34.22 -0.31
C LYS A 213 13.16 -34.34 0.95
N GLU A 214 12.04 -33.66 0.97
CA GLU A 214 11.02 -33.85 2.00
C GLU A 214 10.76 -35.37 2.11
N LYS A 215 11.15 -35.98 3.22
CA LYS A 215 10.79 -37.36 3.49
C LYS A 215 9.28 -37.36 3.63
N LYS A 216 8.59 -38.06 2.72
CA LYS A 216 7.16 -38.35 2.91
C LYS A 216 7.00 -38.87 4.34
N ALA A 217 6.21 -38.18 5.13
CA ALA A 217 5.85 -38.67 6.45
C ALA A 217 5.36 -40.10 6.27
N LYS A 218 5.99 -41.05 6.98
CA LYS A 218 5.46 -42.43 7.00
C LYS A 218 4.03 -42.32 7.51
N GLU A 219 3.08 -42.78 6.69
CA GLU A 219 1.73 -43.01 7.20
C GLU A 219 1.87 -43.88 8.44
N VAL A 220 1.37 -43.37 9.57
CA VAL A 220 1.33 -44.16 10.79
C VAL A 220 0.32 -45.26 10.55
N ASP A 221 0.79 -46.51 10.54
CA ASP A 221 -0.07 -47.66 10.44
C ASP A 221 -0.98 -47.74 11.68
N THR A 222 -2.20 -47.25 11.51
CA THR A 222 -3.23 -47.25 12.53
C THR A 222 -3.96 -48.59 12.63
N SER A 223 -3.59 -49.60 11.86
CA SER A 223 -4.25 -50.92 11.88
C SER A 223 -4.11 -51.67 13.22
N ARG A 224 -3.16 -51.22 14.08
CA ARG A 224 -2.95 -51.76 15.42
C ARG A 224 -3.71 -51.03 16.53
N LEU A 225 -4.33 -49.89 16.22
CA LEU A 225 -5.25 -49.24 17.17
C LEU A 225 -6.60 -49.94 17.01
N GLY A 226 -6.80 -51.00 17.80
CA GLY A 226 -8.04 -51.71 17.83
C GLY A 226 -9.22 -50.76 18.01
N THR A 227 -10.24 -50.90 17.18
CA THR A 227 -11.57 -50.34 17.44
C THR A 227 -12.09 -50.91 18.74
N GLY A 228 -11.73 -50.28 19.84
CA GLY A 228 -12.38 -50.53 21.13
C GLY A 228 -13.74 -49.86 21.13
N ILE A 229 -14.74 -50.64 21.15
CA ILE A 229 -16.17 -50.55 21.35
C ILE A 229 -16.65 -49.18 21.81
#